data_b0e25d3599ce2625d4038ba3a7b74101
#
_entry.id   b0e25d3599ce2625d4038ba3a7b74101
#
_cell.length_a   1.000
_cell.length_b   1.000
_cell.length_c   1.000
_cell.angle_alpha   90.00
_cell.angle_beta   90.00
_cell.angle_gamma   90.00
#
_symmetry.space_group_name_H-M   'P 1'
#
loop_
_entity.id
_entity.type
_entity.pdbx_description
1 polymer ?
#
loop_
_entity_poly.entity_id
_entity_poly.type
_entity_poly.pdbx_seq_one_letter_code
_entity_poly.pdbx_strand_id
1 'polypeptide(L)'
;MRYLLLILMLFPALVLADDLVYKLTIRDHRFEPAEIQVPAGKKIKLIIENQDPSAEEFDSHDLNREKVIPPKSKATVFIGPLSPGRYSFIGEFHEKTANGVIIAE
;
A
#
# COMPACT_ATOMS: atom_id res chain seq x y z
N MET A 1 42.01 -0.96 -42.47
CA MET A 1 41.15 -0.13 -41.65
C MET A 1 40.09 -0.98 -41.01
N ARG A 2 40.15 -1.15 -39.74
CA ARG A 2 39.15 -1.89 -39.02
C ARG A 2 38.23 -0.92 -38.31
N TYR A 3 36.99 -1.05 -38.67
CA TYR A 3 35.94 -0.30 -37.98
C TYR A 3 35.47 -1.15 -36.81
N LEU A 4 35.71 -0.67 -35.61
CA LEU A 4 35.10 -1.24 -34.43
C LEU A 4 33.64 -0.78 -34.42
N LEU A 5 32.79 -1.70 -34.87
CA LEU A 5 31.36 -1.47 -34.70
C LEU A 5 31.06 -1.67 -33.21
N LEU A 6 31.07 -0.56 -32.45
CA LEU A 6 30.54 -0.58 -31.12
C LEU A 6 29.02 -0.68 -31.26
N ILE A 7 28.54 -1.92 -31.28
CA ILE A 7 27.10 -2.13 -31.10
C ILE A 7 26.85 -1.81 -29.64
N LEU A 8 26.48 -0.58 -29.41
CA LEU A 8 25.86 -0.22 -28.15
C LEU A 8 24.54 -0.97 -28.12
N MET A 9 24.55 -2.17 -27.58
CA MET A 9 23.30 -2.81 -27.20
C MET A 9 22.77 -2.03 -26.02
N LEU A 10 21.92 -1.07 -26.32
CA LEU A 10 21.00 -0.53 -25.38
C LEU A 10 20.05 -1.66 -25.01
N PHE A 11 20.43 -2.43 -24.00
CA PHE A 11 19.44 -3.19 -23.29
C PHE A 11 18.51 -2.16 -22.67
N PRO A 12 17.20 -2.18 -23.00
CA PRO A 12 16.29 -1.47 -22.15
C PRO A 12 16.56 -2.02 -20.77
N ALA A 13 17.02 -1.16 -19.86
CA ALA A 13 17.10 -1.51 -18.47
C ALA A 13 15.75 -2.10 -18.13
N LEU A 14 15.71 -3.39 -17.83
CA LEU A 14 14.56 -3.98 -17.19
C LEU A 14 14.41 -3.23 -15.88
N VAL A 15 13.69 -2.13 -15.94
CA VAL A 15 13.15 -1.53 -14.74
C VAL A 15 12.09 -2.52 -14.29
N LEU A 16 12.53 -3.46 -13.45
CA LEU A 16 11.60 -4.14 -12.59
C LEU A 16 10.91 -3.01 -11.84
N ALA A 17 9.65 -2.77 -12.18
CA ALA A 17 8.85 -1.85 -11.41
C ALA A 17 8.85 -2.40 -10.00
N ASP A 18 9.66 -1.81 -9.13
CA ASP A 18 9.60 -2.09 -7.71
C ASP A 18 8.18 -1.81 -7.26
N ASP A 19 7.57 -2.77 -6.56
CA ASP A 19 6.28 -2.54 -5.94
C ASP A 19 6.37 -1.29 -5.08
N LEU A 20 5.44 -0.38 -5.29
CA LEU A 20 5.33 0.80 -4.45
C LEU A 20 4.83 0.34 -3.09
N VAL A 21 5.67 0.49 -2.08
CA VAL A 21 5.43 0.00 -0.73
C VAL A 21 5.10 1.16 0.19
N TYR A 22 3.98 1.06 0.88
CA TYR A 22 3.53 2.04 1.86
C TYR A 22 3.28 1.34 3.18
N LYS A 23 3.71 1.96 4.27
CA LYS A 23 3.54 1.42 5.61
C LYS A 23 2.39 2.12 6.32
N LEU A 24 1.52 1.32 6.92
CA LEU A 24 0.41 1.76 7.73
C LEU A 24 0.55 1.12 9.10
N THR A 25 0.50 1.92 10.15
CA THR A 25 0.64 1.44 11.52
C THR A 25 -0.70 1.55 12.24
N ILE A 26 -1.05 0.52 13.00
CA ILE A 26 -2.18 0.54 13.93
C ILE A 26 -1.59 0.67 15.33
N ARG A 27 -1.97 1.75 16.02
CA ARG A 27 -1.56 2.01 17.39
C ARG A 27 -2.66 2.76 18.13
N ASP A 28 -2.98 2.32 19.33
CA ASP A 28 -4.06 2.90 20.14
C ASP A 28 -5.39 2.95 19.38
N HIS A 29 -5.68 1.89 18.64
CA HIS A 29 -6.89 1.74 17.81
C HIS A 29 -7.05 2.87 16.77
N ARG A 30 -5.92 3.33 16.22
CA ARG A 30 -5.87 4.35 15.17
C ARG A 30 -4.90 3.94 14.08
N PHE A 31 -5.15 4.41 12.87
CA PHE A 31 -4.20 4.28 11.78
C PHE A 31 -3.26 5.48 11.72
N GLU A 32 -1.97 5.20 11.54
CA GLU A 32 -0.94 6.21 11.34
C GLU A 32 -0.09 5.86 10.11
N PRO A 33 -0.01 6.72 9.10
CA PRO A 33 -0.78 7.95 8.94
C PRO A 33 -2.26 7.64 8.61
N ALA A 34 -3.15 8.57 8.94
CA ALA A 34 -4.57 8.42 8.60
C ALA A 34 -4.86 8.74 7.13
N GLU A 35 -3.93 9.39 6.46
CA GLU A 35 -4.04 9.76 5.05
C GLU A 35 -2.78 9.33 4.31
N ILE A 36 -2.95 8.55 3.24
CA ILE A 36 -1.85 8.05 2.42
C ILE A 36 -2.09 8.49 0.99
N GLN A 37 -1.11 9.21 0.42
CA GLN A 37 -1.13 9.57 -1.00
C GLN A 37 -0.36 8.52 -1.79
N VAL A 38 -0.97 8.01 -2.84
CA VAL A 38 -0.37 7.01 -3.72
C VAL A 38 -0.53 7.44 -5.19
N PRO A 39 0.38 7.01 -6.08
CA PRO A 39 0.19 7.29 -7.50
C PRO A 39 -0.97 6.46 -8.06
N ALA A 40 -1.85 7.12 -8.82
CA ALA A 40 -2.91 6.45 -9.55
C ALA A 40 -2.34 5.54 -10.63
N GLY A 41 -3.04 4.48 -10.96
CA GLY A 41 -2.66 3.58 -12.03
C GLY A 41 -1.49 2.65 -11.74
N LYS A 42 -1.07 2.56 -10.50
CA LYS A 42 0.04 1.70 -10.06
C LYS A 42 -0.42 0.66 -9.05
N LYS A 43 0.20 -0.49 -9.09
CA LYS A 43 0.00 -1.51 -8.05
C LYS A 43 0.70 -1.07 -6.78
N ILE A 44 -0.02 -1.12 -5.67
CA ILE A 44 0.44 -0.65 -4.36
C ILE A 44 0.47 -1.82 -3.38
N LYS A 45 1.54 -1.91 -2.63
CA LYS A 45 1.69 -2.85 -1.53
C LYS A 45 1.57 -2.10 -0.21
N LEU A 46 0.53 -2.38 0.55
CA LEU A 46 0.40 -1.86 1.91
C LEU A 46 0.94 -2.88 2.90
N ILE A 47 1.87 -2.46 3.73
CA ILE A 47 2.32 -3.25 4.87
C ILE A 47 1.67 -2.64 6.10
N ILE A 48 0.79 -3.39 6.73
CA ILE A 48 0.05 -2.94 7.89
C ILE A 48 0.64 -3.59 9.13
N GLU A 49 1.20 -2.78 10.02
CA GLU A 49 1.78 -3.23 11.28
C GLU A 49 0.85 -2.90 12.43
N ASN A 50 0.34 -3.93 13.08
CA ASN A 50 -0.50 -3.77 14.27
C ASN A 50 0.39 -3.81 15.51
N GLN A 51 0.56 -2.66 16.15
CA GLN A 51 1.35 -2.52 17.37
C GLN A 51 0.52 -2.74 18.64
N ASP A 52 -0.79 -2.91 18.49
CA ASP A 52 -1.68 -3.09 19.62
C ASP A 52 -1.67 -4.52 20.16
N PRO A 53 -2.05 -4.71 21.43
CA PRO A 53 -2.21 -6.05 22.01
C PRO A 53 -3.51 -6.75 21.60
N SER A 54 -4.35 -6.10 20.81
CA SER A 54 -5.59 -6.67 20.28
C SER A 54 -5.55 -6.71 18.76
N ALA A 55 -6.28 -7.63 18.15
CA ALA A 55 -6.40 -7.73 16.71
C ALA A 55 -7.18 -6.53 16.14
N GLU A 56 -6.89 -6.20 14.88
CA GLU A 56 -7.66 -5.22 14.12
C GLU A 56 -7.96 -5.78 12.74
N GLU A 57 -9.08 -5.40 12.18
CA GLU A 57 -9.41 -5.74 10.80
C GLU A 57 -9.36 -4.49 9.94
N PHE A 58 -8.41 -4.46 9.01
CA PHE A 58 -8.41 -3.46 7.94
C PHE A 58 -9.55 -3.80 6.99
N ASP A 59 -10.49 -2.88 6.86
CA ASP A 59 -11.67 -3.06 6.02
C ASP A 59 -11.88 -1.83 5.14
N SER A 60 -12.03 -2.07 3.85
CA SER A 60 -12.32 -1.01 2.89
C SER A 60 -13.30 -1.50 1.85
N HIS A 61 -14.49 -0.93 1.88
CA HIS A 61 -15.48 -1.14 0.84
C HIS A 61 -15.00 -0.56 -0.50
N ASP A 62 -14.45 0.65 -0.45
CA ASP A 62 -13.99 1.34 -1.67
C ASP A 62 -12.86 0.59 -2.38
N LEU A 63 -11.99 -0.08 -1.63
CA LEU A 63 -10.90 -0.88 -2.18
C LEU A 63 -11.28 -2.34 -2.38
N ASN A 64 -12.41 -2.77 -1.85
CA ASN A 64 -12.85 -4.16 -1.81
C ASN A 64 -11.78 -5.05 -1.18
N ARG A 65 -11.35 -4.68 0.03
CA ARG A 65 -10.33 -5.41 0.79
C ARG A 65 -10.72 -5.56 2.25
N GLU A 66 -10.44 -6.74 2.78
CA GLU A 66 -10.57 -7.07 4.19
C GLU A 66 -9.34 -7.87 4.62
N LYS A 67 -8.75 -7.51 5.74
CA LYS A 67 -7.61 -8.22 6.28
C LYS A 67 -7.56 -8.09 7.79
N VAL A 68 -7.57 -9.22 8.49
CA VAL A 68 -7.33 -9.25 9.94
C VAL A 68 -5.83 -9.22 10.18
N ILE A 69 -5.40 -8.31 11.03
CA ILE A 69 -4.02 -8.22 11.47
C ILE A 69 -3.97 -8.61 12.95
N PRO A 70 -3.39 -9.78 13.29
CA PRO A 70 -3.30 -10.21 14.69
C PRO A 70 -2.55 -9.21 15.57
N PRO A 71 -2.68 -9.31 16.90
CA PRO A 71 -1.92 -8.44 17.80
C PRO A 71 -0.42 -8.52 17.53
N LYS A 72 0.28 -7.38 17.60
CA LYS A 72 1.75 -7.29 17.46
C LYS A 72 2.29 -7.96 16.20
N SER A 73 1.53 -7.92 15.12
CA SER A 73 1.85 -8.60 13.86
C SER A 73 1.74 -7.66 12.66
N LYS A 74 2.25 -8.13 11.52
CA LYS A 74 2.18 -7.42 10.25
C LYS A 74 1.37 -8.23 9.25
N ALA A 75 0.71 -7.53 8.34
CA ALA A 75 0.04 -8.13 7.20
C ALA A 75 0.28 -7.30 5.96
N THR A 76 0.18 -7.93 4.80
CA THR A 76 0.32 -7.26 3.51
C THR A 76 -1.03 -7.24 2.80
N VAL A 77 -1.39 -6.08 2.29
CA VAL A 77 -2.58 -5.91 1.45
C VAL A 77 -2.14 -5.25 0.14
N PHE A 78 -2.50 -5.88 -0.98
CA PHE A 78 -2.26 -5.31 -2.30
C PHE A 78 -3.49 -4.58 -2.76
N ILE A 79 -3.30 -3.37 -3.27
CA ILE A 79 -4.38 -2.54 -3.82
C ILE A 79 -3.96 -1.97 -5.17
N GLY A 80 -4.93 -1.57 -5.95
CA GLY A 80 -4.68 -0.94 -7.25
C GLY A 80 -4.46 -1.92 -8.39
N PRO A 81 -4.22 -1.40 -9.57
CA PRO A 81 -4.16 0.03 -9.93
C PRO A 81 -5.45 0.79 -9.62
N LEU A 82 -5.33 1.97 -9.01
CA LEU A 82 -6.49 2.78 -8.63
C LEU A 82 -6.69 3.95 -9.61
N SER A 83 -7.93 4.24 -9.92
CA SER A 83 -8.27 5.50 -10.59
C SER A 83 -8.04 6.67 -9.62
N PRO A 84 -7.76 7.88 -10.11
CA PRO A 84 -7.68 9.03 -9.22
C PRO A 84 -8.94 9.17 -8.36
N GLY A 85 -8.75 9.35 -7.08
CA GLY A 85 -9.88 9.45 -6.15
C GLY A 85 -9.50 9.19 -4.71
N ARG A 86 -10.52 9.13 -3.87
CA ARG A 86 -10.41 8.92 -2.43
C ARG A 86 -11.03 7.57 -2.08
N TYR A 87 -10.30 6.79 -1.31
CA TYR A 87 -10.68 5.43 -0.93
C TYR A 87 -10.59 5.30 0.57
N SER A 88 -11.73 5.27 1.25
CA SER A 88 -11.77 5.19 2.70
C SER A 88 -11.53 3.78 3.20
N PHE A 89 -10.95 3.67 4.38
CA PHE A 89 -10.80 2.41 5.09
C PHE A 89 -11.02 2.62 6.59
N ILE A 90 -11.39 1.54 7.24
CA ILE A 90 -11.64 1.55 8.69
C ILE A 90 -10.95 0.36 9.35
N GLY A 91 -10.78 0.43 10.65
CA GLY A 91 -10.53 -0.71 11.51
C GLY A 91 -11.88 -1.20 12.03
N GLU A 92 -12.35 -2.32 11.52
CA GLU A 92 -13.69 -2.83 11.79
C GLU A 92 -13.93 -3.06 13.29
N PHE A 93 -12.88 -3.44 14.03
CA PHE A 93 -13.02 -3.72 15.45
C PHE A 93 -13.02 -2.47 16.32
N HIS A 94 -12.67 -1.31 15.75
CA HIS A 94 -12.57 -0.02 16.46
C HIS A 94 -12.97 1.14 15.55
N GLU A 95 -14.15 1.08 14.96
CA GLU A 95 -14.60 2.02 13.93
C GLU A 95 -14.61 3.49 14.37
N LYS A 96 -14.81 3.75 15.66
CA LYS A 96 -14.89 5.11 16.16
C LYS A 96 -13.55 5.85 16.10
N THR A 97 -12.44 5.13 16.14
CA THR A 97 -11.10 5.72 16.17
C THR A 97 -10.23 5.32 14.99
N ALA A 98 -10.42 4.11 14.47
CA ALA A 98 -9.61 3.58 13.38
C ALA A 98 -10.27 3.88 12.05
N ASN A 99 -9.89 4.99 11.44
CA ASN A 99 -10.31 5.37 10.11
C ASN A 99 -9.21 6.11 9.36
N GLY A 100 -9.24 5.96 8.04
CA GLY A 100 -8.28 6.61 7.18
C GLY A 100 -8.75 6.67 5.74
N VAL A 101 -7.90 7.25 4.91
CA VAL A 101 -8.18 7.42 3.49
C VAL A 101 -6.91 7.27 2.67
N ILE A 102 -7.04 6.59 1.54
CA ILE A 102 -6.01 6.55 0.50
C ILE A 102 -6.44 7.51 -0.60
N ILE A 103 -5.53 8.40 -0.97
CA ILE A 103 -5.74 9.36 -2.06
C ILE A 103 -4.85 8.93 -3.22
N ALA A 104 -5.48 8.57 -4.34
CA ALA A 104 -4.79 8.23 -5.58
C ALA A 104 -4.83 9.45 -6.51
N GLU A 105 -3.66 9.88 -6.94
CA GLU A 105 -3.54 11.04 -7.84
C GLU A 105 -2.37 10.93 -8.83
#